data_e54d72071d043a9397dbe1f390b6cb66
#
_entry.id   e54d72071d043a9397dbe1f390b6cb66
#
_cell.length_a   1.000
_cell.length_b   1.000
_cell.length_c   1.000
_cell.angle_alpha   90.00
_cell.angle_beta   90.00
_cell.angle_gamma   90.00
#
_symmetry.space_group_name_H-M   'P 1'
#
loop_
_entity.id
_entity.type
_entity.pdbx_description
1 polymer ?
#
loop_
_entity_poly.entity_id
_entity_poly.type
_entity_poly.pdbx_seq_one_letter_code
_entity_poly.pdbx_strand_id
1 'polypeptide(L)'
;MKKKVSLVVPVFNEEDNLHEFHKHATAVMQQEAYDYNIIFVDDGSRDSSALILAELAAQDEHVEAYLLSRNYGHQMALTCGLDHADGDAVITMDGDLQHPPELIPELLRLWEAGNEIVQTKRMATEDAGFFKNLTSAAYYKIINTLSKVEITPGGSDFRLMDRIAVDAFKLYRERARFIRGLVNTLGFHVAVVEFVAPPRFAGRSKFNLRKMLHFALDGITAFSNLPLRWAFYIGIVFGMCSILLLGHVFYVKFVTKDAVPGWATTTVSILFLGGIQLVGIGILGEYIGRIFEEIKHRPLYLVARHLQKCNKINDNKAK
;
A
#
# COMPACT_ATOMS: atom_id res chain seq x y z
N MET A 1 22.35 -16.01 21.72
CA MET A 1 22.73 -15.09 20.61
C MET A 1 22.03 -13.78 20.84
N LYS A 2 22.67 -12.66 20.50
CA LYS A 2 22.03 -11.33 20.54
C LYS A 2 20.96 -11.30 19.45
N LYS A 3 19.74 -10.83 19.76
CA LYS A 3 18.68 -10.69 18.76
C LYS A 3 19.10 -9.63 17.71
N LYS A 4 18.67 -9.82 16.46
CA LYS A 4 18.97 -8.93 15.34
C LYS A 4 17.73 -8.16 14.91
N VAL A 5 17.91 -6.88 14.59
CA VAL A 5 16.85 -6.00 14.07
C VAL A 5 17.22 -5.49 12.68
N SER A 6 16.35 -5.67 11.70
CA SER A 6 16.53 -5.13 10.35
C SER A 6 15.68 -3.87 10.18
N LEU A 7 16.31 -2.77 9.76
CA LEU A 7 15.60 -1.55 9.34
C LEU A 7 15.45 -1.55 7.83
N VAL A 8 14.24 -1.52 7.31
CA VAL A 8 13.93 -1.49 5.87
C VAL A 8 13.49 -0.09 5.47
N VAL A 9 14.22 0.50 4.54
CA VAL A 9 14.06 1.90 4.13
C VAL A 9 13.91 1.98 2.61
N PRO A 10 12.70 2.19 2.08
CA PRO A 10 12.50 2.45 0.66
C PRO A 10 12.99 3.85 0.31
N VAL A 11 13.67 3.96 -0.84
CA VAL A 11 14.30 5.20 -1.33
C VAL A 11 13.83 5.47 -2.75
N PHE A 12 13.42 6.71 -3.04
CA PHE A 12 13.17 7.18 -4.40
C PHE A 12 13.39 8.68 -4.54
N ASN A 13 14.53 9.08 -5.10
CA ASN A 13 14.99 10.47 -5.23
C ASN A 13 15.00 11.19 -3.86
N GLU A 14 15.86 10.71 -2.96
CA GLU A 14 16.01 11.17 -1.59
C GLU A 14 17.48 11.55 -1.28
N GLU A 15 18.25 12.00 -2.29
CA GLU A 15 19.67 12.34 -2.15
C GLU A 15 19.97 13.29 -0.99
N ASP A 16 19.06 14.24 -0.71
CA ASP A 16 19.23 15.24 0.35
C ASP A 16 19.04 14.65 1.77
N ASN A 17 18.36 13.50 1.90
CA ASN A 17 17.95 12.96 3.20
C ASN A 17 18.80 11.77 3.67
N LEU A 18 19.43 11.01 2.75
CA LEU A 18 20.04 9.72 3.04
C LEU A 18 21.15 9.76 4.09
N HIS A 19 22.05 10.72 4.01
CA HIS A 19 23.15 10.84 4.99
C HIS A 19 22.63 11.15 6.38
N GLU A 20 21.68 12.08 6.50
CA GLU A 20 21.13 12.47 7.80
C GLU A 20 20.26 11.34 8.38
N PHE A 21 19.48 10.65 7.53
CA PHE A 21 18.74 9.46 7.94
C PHE A 21 19.68 8.38 8.49
N HIS A 22 20.72 8.01 7.74
CA HIS A 22 21.72 7.01 8.17
C HIS A 22 22.34 7.37 9.51
N LYS A 23 22.76 8.62 9.69
CA LYS A 23 23.35 9.12 10.94
C LYS A 23 22.39 8.98 12.12
N HIS A 24 21.13 9.40 11.97
CA HIS A 24 20.12 9.32 13.03
C HIS A 24 19.75 7.87 13.36
N ALA A 25 19.47 7.05 12.36
CA ALA A 25 19.10 5.64 12.55
C ALA A 25 20.24 4.86 13.22
N THR A 26 21.49 5.05 12.76
CA THR A 26 22.68 4.43 13.34
C THR A 26 22.89 4.88 14.80
N ALA A 27 22.75 6.17 15.10
CA ALA A 27 22.92 6.69 16.46
C ALA A 27 21.90 6.07 17.46
N VAL A 28 20.65 5.85 17.02
CA VAL A 28 19.63 5.20 17.84
C VAL A 28 19.95 3.71 18.01
N MET A 29 20.23 2.99 16.92
CA MET A 29 20.48 1.56 16.98
C MET A 29 21.72 1.17 17.77
N GLN A 30 22.77 2.00 17.76
CA GLN A 30 23.98 1.79 18.57
C GLN A 30 23.75 1.88 20.08
N GLN A 31 22.67 2.55 20.50
CA GLN A 31 22.29 2.63 21.91
C GLN A 31 21.50 1.41 22.39
N GLU A 32 20.98 0.64 21.44
CA GLU A 32 20.16 -0.52 21.74
C GLU A 32 20.99 -1.81 21.91
N ALA A 33 20.44 -2.76 22.67
CA ALA A 33 21.13 -4.01 22.96
C ALA A 33 21.01 -5.07 21.84
N TYR A 34 20.70 -4.68 20.63
CA TYR A 34 20.49 -5.54 19.47
C TYR A 34 21.69 -5.52 18.51
N ASP A 35 21.84 -6.60 17.73
CA ASP A 35 22.56 -6.53 16.46
C ASP A 35 21.61 -5.94 15.41
N TYR A 36 22.14 -5.23 14.38
CA TYR A 36 21.26 -4.59 13.42
C TYR A 36 21.87 -4.51 12.02
N ASN A 37 20.99 -4.40 11.01
CA ASN A 37 21.33 -3.96 9.67
C ASN A 37 20.28 -2.95 9.15
N ILE A 38 20.73 -2.05 8.27
CA ILE A 38 19.90 -1.08 7.57
C ILE A 38 19.84 -1.48 6.11
N ILE A 39 18.67 -1.84 5.63
CA ILE A 39 18.41 -2.31 4.28
C ILE A 39 17.74 -1.18 3.50
N PHE A 40 18.52 -0.46 2.71
CA PHE A 40 17.99 0.50 1.77
C PHE A 40 17.53 -0.18 0.49
N VAL A 41 16.36 0.22 -0.02
CA VAL A 41 15.85 -0.27 -1.30
C VAL A 41 15.60 0.91 -2.22
N ASP A 42 16.48 1.11 -3.18
CA ASP A 42 16.36 2.16 -4.20
C ASP A 42 15.38 1.72 -5.29
N ASP A 43 14.24 2.41 -5.38
CA ASP A 43 13.19 2.15 -6.36
C ASP A 43 13.48 2.83 -7.71
N GLY A 44 14.70 2.69 -8.20
CA GLY A 44 15.12 3.23 -9.50
C GLY A 44 15.20 4.76 -9.51
N SER A 45 15.88 5.34 -8.55
CA SER A 45 16.14 6.79 -8.46
C SER A 45 16.87 7.32 -9.69
N ARG A 46 16.68 8.61 -9.97
CA ARG A 46 17.29 9.31 -11.09
C ARG A 46 18.27 10.40 -10.66
N ASP A 47 18.36 10.64 -9.36
CA ASP A 47 19.27 11.55 -8.70
C ASP A 47 20.51 10.80 -8.20
N SER A 48 21.27 11.40 -7.29
CA SER A 48 22.48 10.83 -6.70
C SER A 48 22.21 9.77 -5.62
N SER A 49 20.95 9.42 -5.32
CA SER A 49 20.60 8.47 -4.25
C SER A 49 21.36 7.14 -4.36
N ALA A 50 21.40 6.54 -5.58
CA ALA A 50 22.10 5.28 -5.79
C ALA A 50 23.61 5.36 -5.53
N LEU A 51 24.25 6.51 -5.81
CA LEU A 51 25.67 6.74 -5.52
C LEU A 51 25.92 6.87 -4.03
N ILE A 52 25.07 7.63 -3.34
CA ILE A 52 25.14 7.81 -1.88
C ILE A 52 24.95 6.46 -1.17
N LEU A 53 24.01 5.64 -1.60
CA LEU A 53 23.80 4.29 -1.05
C LEU A 53 25.02 3.39 -1.26
N ALA A 54 25.70 3.50 -2.40
CA ALA A 54 26.93 2.75 -2.65
C ALA A 54 28.07 3.20 -1.71
N GLU A 55 28.20 4.49 -1.45
CA GLU A 55 29.16 5.05 -0.48
C GLU A 55 28.85 4.58 0.94
N LEU A 56 27.59 4.67 1.40
CA LEU A 56 27.17 4.22 2.72
C LEU A 56 27.44 2.72 2.92
N ALA A 57 27.06 1.88 1.94
CA ALA A 57 27.30 0.45 2.01
C ALA A 57 28.80 0.06 1.99
N ALA A 58 29.66 0.88 1.39
CA ALA A 58 31.10 0.66 1.42
C ALA A 58 31.73 1.06 2.76
N GLN A 59 31.19 2.06 3.44
CA GLN A 59 31.73 2.62 4.68
C GLN A 59 31.22 1.86 5.92
N ASP A 60 29.95 1.48 5.95
CA ASP A 60 29.29 0.87 7.11
C ASP A 60 28.91 -0.60 6.81
N GLU A 61 29.40 -1.52 7.66
CA GLU A 61 29.08 -2.95 7.54
C GLU A 61 27.64 -3.31 7.89
N HIS A 62 26.94 -2.43 8.57
CA HIS A 62 25.53 -2.59 8.90
C HIS A 62 24.61 -2.17 7.75
N VAL A 63 25.14 -1.55 6.68
CA VAL A 63 24.36 -1.03 5.56
C VAL A 63 24.37 -2.00 4.38
N GLU A 64 23.19 -2.35 3.92
CA GLU A 64 22.94 -3.06 2.67
C GLU A 64 22.05 -2.22 1.77
N ALA A 65 22.30 -2.23 0.45
CA ALA A 65 21.44 -1.53 -0.50
C ALA A 65 21.06 -2.41 -1.69
N TYR A 66 19.77 -2.47 -1.97
CA TYR A 66 19.19 -3.16 -3.12
C TYR A 66 18.69 -2.11 -4.13
N LEU A 67 19.33 -2.06 -5.30
CA LEU A 67 18.96 -1.16 -6.38
C LEU A 67 18.01 -1.90 -7.33
N LEU A 68 16.77 -1.45 -7.45
CA LEU A 68 15.80 -2.04 -8.35
C LEU A 68 16.09 -1.65 -9.81
N SER A 69 15.72 -2.49 -10.77
CA SER A 69 16.01 -2.27 -12.20
C SER A 69 15.25 -1.09 -12.80
N ARG A 70 14.18 -0.64 -12.18
CA ARG A 70 13.36 0.52 -12.52
C ARG A 70 12.49 0.90 -11.34
N ASN A 71 11.73 1.98 -11.45
CA ASN A 71 10.68 2.27 -10.46
C ASN A 71 9.54 1.26 -10.56
N TYR A 72 9.28 0.55 -9.46
CA TYR A 72 8.18 -0.40 -9.25
C TYR A 72 7.14 0.14 -8.29
N GLY A 73 7.43 1.23 -7.58
CA GLY A 73 6.58 1.86 -6.59
C GLY A 73 6.94 1.48 -5.15
N HIS A 74 6.63 2.39 -4.23
CA HIS A 74 6.98 2.32 -2.81
C HIS A 74 6.65 0.97 -2.16
N GLN A 75 5.46 0.40 -2.43
CA GLN A 75 5.03 -0.88 -1.85
C GLN A 75 5.89 -2.06 -2.31
N MET A 76 6.43 -1.99 -3.54
CA MET A 76 7.33 -3.02 -4.07
C MET A 76 8.73 -2.88 -3.49
N ALA A 77 9.21 -1.66 -3.28
CA ALA A 77 10.47 -1.40 -2.61
C ALA A 77 10.43 -1.90 -1.15
N LEU A 78 9.36 -1.61 -0.40
CA LEU A 78 9.13 -2.18 0.92
C LEU A 78 9.10 -3.71 0.90
N THR A 79 8.41 -4.30 -0.08
CA THR A 79 8.36 -5.77 -0.23
C THR A 79 9.75 -6.34 -0.47
N CYS A 80 10.57 -5.72 -1.31
CA CYS A 80 11.94 -6.13 -1.54
C CYS A 80 12.76 -6.12 -0.25
N GLY A 81 12.67 -5.06 0.53
CA GLY A 81 13.36 -4.96 1.81
C GLY A 81 12.89 -6.02 2.82
N LEU A 82 11.58 -6.25 2.94
CA LEU A 82 11.02 -7.30 3.78
C LEU A 82 11.44 -8.71 3.34
N ASP A 83 11.53 -8.96 2.03
CA ASP A 83 11.97 -10.26 1.50
C ASP A 83 13.43 -10.57 1.86
N HIS A 84 14.30 -9.56 1.92
CA HIS A 84 15.73 -9.70 2.21
C HIS A 84 16.10 -9.47 3.68
N ALA A 85 15.18 -8.92 4.48
CA ALA A 85 15.41 -8.73 5.91
C ALA A 85 15.55 -10.10 6.64
N ASP A 86 16.60 -10.23 7.46
CA ASP A 86 16.97 -11.44 8.19
C ASP A 86 16.92 -11.28 9.73
N GLY A 87 16.62 -10.08 10.24
CA GLY A 87 16.48 -9.79 11.67
C GLY A 87 15.35 -10.57 12.35
N ASP A 88 15.43 -10.80 13.66
CA ASP A 88 14.34 -11.36 14.49
C ASP A 88 13.13 -10.42 14.55
N ALA A 89 13.37 -9.13 14.43
CA ALA A 89 12.36 -8.10 14.17
C ALA A 89 12.75 -7.27 12.96
N VAL A 90 11.75 -6.78 12.22
CA VAL A 90 11.94 -5.92 11.05
C VAL A 90 11.16 -4.63 11.23
N ILE A 91 11.84 -3.51 11.13
CA ILE A 91 11.24 -2.17 11.21
C ILE A 91 11.22 -1.58 9.81
N THR A 92 10.05 -1.21 9.32
CA THR A 92 9.91 -0.46 8.06
C THR A 92 9.74 1.01 8.36
N MET A 93 10.43 1.90 7.66
CA MET A 93 10.32 3.35 7.83
C MET A 93 10.74 4.10 6.57
N ASP A 94 10.16 5.28 6.33
CA ASP A 94 10.53 6.12 5.19
C ASP A 94 11.82 6.89 5.45
N GLY A 95 12.61 7.11 4.38
CA GLY A 95 13.90 7.79 4.46
C GLY A 95 13.82 9.34 4.50
N ASP A 96 12.61 9.94 4.53
CA ASP A 96 12.39 11.39 4.50
C ASP A 96 12.37 12.07 5.88
N LEU A 97 12.76 11.33 6.94
CA LEU A 97 12.79 11.77 8.34
C LEU A 97 11.43 12.21 8.91
N GLN A 98 10.32 11.94 8.21
CA GLN A 98 8.99 12.11 8.79
C GLN A 98 8.61 10.97 9.76
N HIS A 99 9.34 9.88 9.72
CA HIS A 99 9.33 8.80 10.69
C HIS A 99 10.54 8.96 11.62
N PRO A 100 10.34 9.44 12.86
CA PRO A 100 11.46 9.73 13.76
C PRO A 100 12.11 8.43 14.25
N PRO A 101 13.43 8.21 14.00
CA PRO A 101 14.14 7.04 14.50
C PRO A 101 14.10 6.90 16.02
N GLU A 102 13.90 7.99 16.73
CA GLU A 102 13.81 8.07 18.20
C GLU A 102 12.64 7.25 18.78
N LEU A 103 11.68 6.83 17.94
CA LEU A 103 10.59 5.92 18.34
C LEU A 103 11.00 4.44 18.31
N ILE A 104 12.11 4.10 17.68
CA ILE A 104 12.57 2.71 17.58
C ILE A 104 12.65 2.01 18.95
N PRO A 105 13.22 2.62 20.00
CA PRO A 105 13.27 2.01 21.34
C PRO A 105 11.89 1.64 21.89
N GLU A 106 10.88 2.48 21.66
CA GLU A 106 9.51 2.19 22.10
C GLU A 106 8.89 1.03 21.31
N LEU A 107 9.11 0.97 20.00
CA LEU A 107 8.67 -0.15 19.18
C LEU A 107 9.29 -1.47 19.65
N LEU A 108 10.59 -1.47 19.93
CA LEU A 108 11.32 -2.63 20.43
C LEU A 108 10.80 -3.08 21.80
N ARG A 109 10.54 -2.15 22.70
CA ARG A 109 9.97 -2.45 24.05
C ARG A 109 8.60 -3.12 23.95
N LEU A 110 7.73 -2.64 23.05
CA LEU A 110 6.40 -3.24 22.84
C LEU A 110 6.50 -4.61 22.16
N TRP A 111 7.44 -4.82 21.28
CA TRP A 111 7.74 -6.12 20.69
C TRP A 111 8.19 -7.12 21.75
N GLU A 112 9.12 -6.74 22.63
CA GLU A 112 9.55 -7.58 23.75
C GLU A 112 8.44 -7.90 24.75
N ALA A 113 7.42 -7.04 24.85
CA ALA A 113 6.22 -7.30 25.64
C ALA A 113 5.28 -8.35 25.01
N GLY A 114 5.65 -8.93 23.83
CA GLY A 114 4.92 -10.02 23.19
C GLY A 114 3.96 -9.59 22.07
N ASN A 115 4.08 -8.36 21.54
CA ASN A 115 3.30 -7.95 20.39
C ASN A 115 4.07 -8.30 19.12
N GLU A 116 3.49 -9.12 18.23
CA GLU A 116 4.13 -9.51 16.99
C GLU A 116 4.17 -8.37 15.95
N ILE A 117 3.29 -7.39 16.09
CA ILE A 117 3.24 -6.21 15.23
C ILE A 117 3.11 -4.96 16.09
N VAL A 118 3.97 -3.96 15.86
CA VAL A 118 3.83 -2.63 16.47
C VAL A 118 3.64 -1.62 15.35
N GLN A 119 2.43 -1.10 15.22
CA GLN A 119 2.09 -0.08 14.21
C GLN A 119 2.26 1.31 14.78
N THR A 120 2.71 2.24 13.95
CA THR A 120 2.64 3.65 14.33
C THR A 120 1.44 4.32 13.69
N LYS A 121 0.84 5.27 14.42
CA LYS A 121 -0.27 6.08 13.98
C LYS A 121 0.11 7.55 14.05
N ARG A 122 0.12 8.20 12.88
CA ARG A 122 0.37 9.63 12.80
C ARG A 122 -0.84 10.40 13.33
N MET A 123 -0.61 11.19 14.36
CA MET A 123 -1.61 12.12 14.86
C MET A 123 -1.80 13.26 13.86
N ALA A 124 -3.05 13.67 13.65
CA ALA A 124 -3.33 14.83 12.79
C ALA A 124 -2.75 16.10 13.44
N THR A 125 -1.93 16.84 12.71
CA THR A 125 -1.56 18.20 13.09
C THR A 125 -2.81 19.08 12.98
N GLU A 126 -3.03 19.98 13.94
CA GLU A 126 -4.21 20.88 14.03
C GLU A 126 -4.44 21.73 12.76
N ASP A 127 -3.40 21.90 11.93
CA ASP A 127 -3.46 22.67 10.67
C ASP A 127 -4.09 21.93 9.47
N ALA A 128 -4.58 20.70 9.64
CA ALA A 128 -5.25 19.99 8.54
C ALA A 128 -6.66 20.55 8.35
N GLY A 129 -6.87 21.35 7.32
CA GLY A 129 -8.14 22.01 7.04
C GLY A 129 -9.35 21.08 7.09
N PHE A 130 -10.50 21.58 7.58
CA PHE A 130 -11.75 20.84 7.82
C PHE A 130 -12.17 19.91 6.64
N PHE A 131 -12.03 20.37 5.40
CA PHE A 131 -12.35 19.58 4.20
C PHE A 131 -11.46 18.34 4.04
N LYS A 132 -10.17 18.43 4.39
CA LYS A 132 -9.23 17.32 4.30
C LYS A 132 -9.55 16.26 5.36
N ASN A 133 -9.92 16.67 6.55
CA ASN A 133 -10.32 15.76 7.63
C ASN A 133 -11.65 15.06 7.30
N LEU A 134 -12.63 15.78 6.75
CA LEU A 134 -13.93 15.22 6.37
C LEU A 134 -13.79 14.20 5.22
N THR A 135 -13.04 14.52 4.18
CA THR A 135 -12.79 13.60 3.05
C THR A 135 -11.99 12.37 3.47
N SER A 136 -11.00 12.53 4.35
CA SER A 136 -10.22 11.43 4.91
C SER A 136 -11.10 10.51 5.77
N ALA A 137 -11.91 11.06 6.67
CA ALA A 137 -12.83 10.29 7.51
C ALA A 137 -13.87 9.53 6.68
N ALA A 138 -14.44 10.17 5.66
CA ALA A 138 -15.35 9.52 4.72
C ALA A 138 -14.67 8.37 3.96
N TYR A 139 -13.44 8.58 3.49
CA TYR A 139 -12.63 7.56 2.82
C TYR A 139 -12.40 6.33 3.70
N TYR A 140 -11.91 6.51 4.94
CA TYR A 140 -11.68 5.39 5.85
C TYR A 140 -12.98 4.68 6.25
N LYS A 141 -14.08 5.44 6.46
CA LYS A 141 -15.39 4.85 6.74
C LYS A 141 -15.89 3.99 5.58
N ILE A 142 -15.75 4.47 4.35
CA ILE A 142 -16.12 3.74 3.13
C ILE A 142 -15.26 2.47 3.02
N ILE A 143 -13.94 2.58 3.10
CA ILE A 143 -13.06 1.41 2.99
C ILE A 143 -13.33 0.40 4.11
N ASN A 144 -13.42 0.81 5.36
CA ASN A 144 -13.65 -0.11 6.47
C ASN A 144 -15.05 -0.75 6.42
N THR A 145 -16.05 -0.09 5.81
CA THR A 145 -17.37 -0.67 5.59
C THR A 145 -17.38 -1.62 4.39
N LEU A 146 -16.59 -1.32 3.36
CA LEU A 146 -16.56 -2.05 2.09
C LEU A 146 -15.50 -3.16 2.06
N SER A 147 -14.39 -3.00 2.77
CA SER A 147 -13.37 -4.04 2.94
C SER A 147 -13.62 -4.78 4.26
N LYS A 148 -13.38 -6.08 4.28
CA LYS A 148 -13.41 -6.88 5.51
C LYS A 148 -12.17 -6.63 6.40
N VAL A 149 -11.34 -5.66 6.07
CA VAL A 149 -10.08 -5.35 6.74
C VAL A 149 -10.21 -3.99 7.41
N GLU A 150 -10.07 -3.96 8.72
CA GLU A 150 -10.01 -2.71 9.47
C GLU A 150 -8.69 -1.98 9.19
N ILE A 151 -8.75 -0.92 8.39
CA ILE A 151 -7.61 -0.05 8.17
C ILE A 151 -7.62 1.03 9.23
N THR A 152 -6.58 1.08 10.06
CA THR A 152 -6.41 2.10 11.09
C THR A 152 -6.25 3.49 10.43
N PRO A 153 -7.16 4.45 10.69
CA PRO A 153 -7.01 5.80 10.19
C PRO A 153 -5.70 6.40 10.70
N GLY A 154 -4.92 7.02 9.79
CA GLY A 154 -3.62 7.59 10.15
C GLY A 154 -2.49 6.57 10.30
N GLY A 155 -2.73 5.28 10.04
CA GLY A 155 -1.70 4.25 10.05
C GLY A 155 -0.56 4.60 9.10
N SER A 156 0.69 4.47 9.58
CA SER A 156 1.91 4.73 8.83
C SER A 156 2.52 3.43 8.30
N ASP A 157 3.42 3.54 7.32
CA ASP A 157 4.29 2.44 6.91
C ASP A 157 5.48 2.25 7.86
N PHE A 158 5.63 3.14 8.84
CA PHE A 158 6.53 2.98 9.98
C PHE A 158 5.93 1.98 10.97
N ARG A 159 6.51 0.79 11.03
CA ARG A 159 6.05 -0.30 11.89
C ARG A 159 7.17 -1.28 12.18
N LEU A 160 7.03 -1.99 13.30
CA LEU A 160 7.86 -3.15 13.61
C LEU A 160 7.01 -4.42 13.40
N MET A 161 7.61 -5.44 12.82
CA MET A 161 7.04 -6.78 12.67
C MET A 161 8.03 -7.82 13.20
N ASP A 162 7.56 -8.74 14.03
CA ASP A 162 8.29 -9.94 14.42
C ASP A 162 8.60 -10.81 13.21
N ARG A 163 9.63 -11.65 13.31
CA ARG A 163 10.02 -12.61 12.26
C ARG A 163 8.84 -13.44 11.78
N ILE A 164 8.01 -13.94 12.71
CA ILE A 164 6.85 -14.75 12.38
C ILE A 164 5.86 -13.96 11.51
N ALA A 165 5.61 -12.69 11.84
CA ALA A 165 4.74 -11.83 11.05
C ALA A 165 5.31 -11.51 9.67
N VAL A 166 6.63 -11.27 9.59
CA VAL A 166 7.32 -11.06 8.30
C VAL A 166 7.26 -12.30 7.41
N ASP A 167 7.52 -13.47 7.96
CA ASP A 167 7.49 -14.73 7.21
C ASP A 167 6.07 -15.06 6.74
N ALA A 168 5.04 -14.80 7.56
CA ALA A 168 3.65 -14.89 7.14
C ALA A 168 3.33 -13.89 6.01
N PHE A 169 3.80 -12.64 6.12
CA PHE A 169 3.63 -11.62 5.10
C PHE A 169 4.28 -12.00 3.75
N LYS A 170 5.43 -12.67 3.78
CA LYS A 170 6.13 -13.15 2.57
C LYS A 170 5.32 -14.17 1.77
N LEU A 171 4.33 -14.85 2.37
CA LEU A 171 3.44 -15.77 1.67
C LEU A 171 2.42 -15.06 0.77
N TYR A 172 2.10 -13.79 1.10
CA TYR A 172 1.18 -12.98 0.30
C TYR A 172 1.94 -12.38 -0.89
N ARG A 173 1.67 -12.88 -2.09
CA ARG A 173 2.37 -12.47 -3.33
C ARG A 173 1.47 -11.76 -4.34
N GLU A 174 0.35 -11.24 -3.88
CA GLU A 174 -0.55 -10.44 -4.71
C GLU A 174 0.12 -9.19 -5.27
N ARG A 175 -0.24 -8.84 -6.50
CA ARG A 175 0.35 -7.71 -7.24
C ARG A 175 -0.21 -6.36 -6.82
N ALA A 176 -1.52 -6.32 -6.59
CA ALA A 176 -2.18 -5.12 -6.09
C ALA A 176 -1.90 -4.98 -4.58
N ARG A 177 -0.62 -4.77 -4.22
CA ARG A 177 -0.19 -4.73 -2.82
C ARG A 177 -0.61 -3.42 -2.15
N PHE A 178 -1.31 -3.58 -1.04
CA PHE A 178 -1.53 -2.52 -0.08
C PHE A 178 -1.09 -3.02 1.29
N ILE A 179 0.19 -2.83 1.61
CA ILE A 179 0.86 -3.45 2.77
C ILE A 179 0.13 -3.14 4.07
N ARG A 180 -0.40 -1.92 4.24
CA ARG A 180 -1.17 -1.54 5.45
C ARG A 180 -2.41 -2.42 5.66
N GLY A 181 -3.10 -2.76 4.58
CA GLY A 181 -4.23 -3.68 4.63
C GLY A 181 -3.79 -5.13 4.85
N LEU A 182 -2.77 -5.59 4.10
CA LEU A 182 -2.25 -6.95 4.21
C LEU A 182 -1.77 -7.29 5.61
N VAL A 183 -1.00 -6.40 6.24
CA VAL A 183 -0.50 -6.61 7.62
C VAL A 183 -1.64 -6.81 8.60
N ASN A 184 -2.75 -6.08 8.46
CA ASN A 184 -3.92 -6.24 9.32
C ASN A 184 -4.69 -7.57 9.09
N THR A 185 -4.49 -8.22 7.91
CA THR A 185 -5.11 -9.53 7.63
C THR A 185 -4.34 -10.70 8.25
N LEU A 186 -3.12 -10.49 8.72
CA LEU A 186 -2.28 -11.55 9.27
C LEU A 186 -2.82 -12.12 10.60
N GLY A 187 -3.62 -11.35 11.34
CA GLY A 187 -4.29 -11.81 12.57
C GLY A 187 -3.39 -11.91 13.81
N PHE A 188 -2.21 -11.28 13.79
CA PHE A 188 -1.30 -11.20 14.94
C PHE A 188 -1.70 -10.10 15.93
N HIS A 189 -1.14 -10.15 17.15
CA HIS A 189 -1.36 -9.10 18.15
C HIS A 189 -0.69 -7.80 17.73
N VAL A 190 -1.47 -6.73 17.70
CA VAL A 190 -1.05 -5.41 17.24
C VAL A 190 -1.06 -4.42 18.39
N ALA A 191 0.11 -3.85 18.70
CA ALA A 191 0.20 -2.63 19.51
C ALA A 191 0.26 -1.39 18.61
N VAL A 192 -0.22 -0.26 19.11
CA VAL A 192 -0.23 1.02 18.36
C VAL A 192 0.51 2.08 19.16
N VAL A 193 1.47 2.74 18.50
CA VAL A 193 2.20 3.90 19.03
C VAL A 193 1.76 5.14 18.27
N GLU A 194 1.25 6.13 18.98
CA GLU A 194 0.87 7.41 18.36
C GLU A 194 2.06 8.35 18.32
N PHE A 195 2.26 9.04 17.19
CA PHE A 195 3.34 10.02 17.05
C PHE A 195 2.92 11.24 16.25
N VAL A 196 3.58 12.34 16.51
CA VAL A 196 3.48 13.57 15.72
C VAL A 196 4.64 13.59 14.74
N ALA A 197 4.32 13.57 13.44
CA ALA A 197 5.35 13.57 12.43
C ALA A 197 6.05 14.96 12.40
N PRO A 198 7.39 15.00 12.45
CA PRO A 198 8.12 16.24 12.25
C PRO A 198 7.88 16.81 10.85
N PRO A 199 8.09 18.12 10.63
CA PRO A 199 8.07 18.69 9.30
C PRO A 199 9.15 18.01 8.44
N ARG A 200 8.88 17.85 7.12
CA ARG A 200 9.85 17.26 6.20
C ARG A 200 11.16 18.07 6.23
N PHE A 201 12.27 17.35 6.27
CA PHE A 201 13.61 17.98 6.23
C PHE A 201 13.85 18.62 4.85
N ALA A 202 13.49 17.94 3.74
CA ALA A 202 13.56 18.44 2.38
C ALA A 202 12.44 17.86 1.49
N GLY A 203 12.12 18.53 0.37
CA GLY A 203 11.19 18.06 -0.66
C GLY A 203 9.78 18.63 -0.60
N ARG A 204 9.01 18.51 -1.70
CA ARG A 204 7.62 18.96 -1.83
C ARG A 204 6.66 17.77 -1.88
N SER A 205 5.48 17.92 -1.27
CA SER A 205 4.42 16.91 -1.36
C SER A 205 3.99 16.68 -2.82
N LYS A 206 4.15 15.45 -3.30
CA LYS A 206 3.79 15.03 -4.68
C LYS A 206 2.33 14.55 -4.79
N PHE A 207 1.48 14.77 -3.75
CA PHE A 207 0.08 14.34 -3.73
C PHE A 207 -0.82 15.29 -4.51
N ASN A 208 -1.49 14.76 -5.56
CA ASN A 208 -2.51 15.45 -6.33
C ASN A 208 -3.87 14.73 -6.16
N LEU A 209 -4.98 15.47 -6.27
CA LEU A 209 -6.35 14.96 -6.10
C LEU A 209 -6.64 13.73 -7.00
N ARG A 210 -6.12 13.71 -8.23
CA ARG A 210 -6.21 12.57 -9.14
C ARG A 210 -5.54 11.31 -8.59
N LYS A 211 -4.37 11.45 -7.96
CA LYS A 211 -3.67 10.32 -7.33
C LYS A 211 -4.46 9.79 -6.15
N MET A 212 -5.07 10.68 -5.34
CA MET A 212 -5.88 10.29 -4.19
C MET A 212 -7.13 9.51 -4.61
N LEU A 213 -7.80 9.93 -5.70
CA LEU A 213 -8.95 9.21 -6.24
C LEU A 213 -8.55 7.83 -6.81
N HIS A 214 -7.42 7.76 -7.50
CA HIS A 214 -6.89 6.49 -8.03
C HIS A 214 -6.54 5.52 -6.90
N PHE A 215 -5.86 5.99 -5.85
CA PHE A 215 -5.60 5.19 -4.65
C PHE A 215 -6.88 4.71 -3.96
N ALA A 216 -7.93 5.55 -3.94
CA ALA A 216 -9.22 5.16 -3.37
C ALA A 216 -9.87 4.02 -4.17
N LEU A 217 -9.89 4.14 -5.49
CA LEU A 217 -10.44 3.11 -6.38
C LEU A 217 -9.63 1.82 -6.30
N ASP A 218 -8.31 1.92 -6.29
CA ASP A 218 -7.42 0.77 -6.14
C ASP A 218 -7.64 0.05 -4.81
N GLY A 219 -7.76 0.79 -3.71
CA GLY A 219 -8.06 0.23 -2.40
C GLY A 219 -9.41 -0.49 -2.37
N ILE A 220 -10.48 0.12 -2.92
CA ILE A 220 -11.82 -0.49 -2.95
C ILE A 220 -11.81 -1.76 -3.81
N THR A 221 -11.23 -1.72 -5.00
CA THR A 221 -11.23 -2.85 -5.92
C THR A 221 -10.25 -3.96 -5.54
N ALA A 222 -9.20 -3.66 -4.77
CA ALA A 222 -8.26 -4.66 -4.26
C ALA A 222 -8.86 -5.50 -3.11
N PHE A 223 -9.65 -4.88 -2.22
CA PHE A 223 -10.15 -5.55 -1.02
C PHE A 223 -11.64 -5.82 -1.02
N SER A 224 -12.38 -5.42 -2.06
CA SER A 224 -13.82 -5.56 -2.10
C SER A 224 -14.34 -5.94 -3.48
N ASN A 225 -15.26 -6.90 -3.52
CA ASN A 225 -16.04 -7.23 -4.71
C ASN A 225 -17.40 -6.49 -4.73
N LEU A 226 -17.57 -5.48 -3.87
CA LEU A 226 -18.82 -4.71 -3.75
C LEU A 226 -19.20 -3.96 -5.03
N PRO A 227 -18.29 -3.29 -5.76
CA PRO A 227 -18.65 -2.64 -7.03
C PRO A 227 -19.29 -3.62 -8.01
N LEU A 228 -18.79 -4.87 -8.06
CA LEU A 228 -19.34 -5.92 -8.90
C LEU A 228 -20.73 -6.36 -8.45
N ARG A 229 -20.95 -6.50 -7.13
CA ARG A 229 -22.26 -6.81 -6.56
C ARG A 229 -23.26 -5.68 -6.79
N TRP A 230 -22.84 -4.43 -6.68
CA TRP A 230 -23.70 -3.29 -6.96
C TRP A 230 -24.16 -3.26 -8.41
N ALA A 231 -23.26 -3.52 -9.36
CA ALA A 231 -23.63 -3.65 -10.77
C ALA A 231 -24.69 -4.73 -10.96
N PHE A 232 -24.58 -5.88 -10.27
CA PHE A 232 -25.56 -6.96 -10.29
C PHE A 232 -26.93 -6.54 -9.71
N TYR A 233 -26.95 -5.90 -8.52
CA TYR A 233 -28.20 -5.45 -7.90
C TYR A 233 -28.90 -4.35 -8.72
N ILE A 234 -28.13 -3.42 -9.26
CA ILE A 234 -28.66 -2.40 -10.18
C ILE A 234 -29.31 -3.09 -11.40
N GLY A 235 -28.64 -4.09 -11.98
CA GLY A 235 -29.20 -4.88 -13.08
C GLY A 235 -30.54 -5.55 -12.74
N ILE A 236 -30.67 -6.12 -11.53
CA ILE A 236 -31.93 -6.73 -11.06
C ILE A 236 -33.03 -5.66 -10.94
N VAL A 237 -32.74 -4.51 -10.34
CA VAL A 237 -33.73 -3.43 -10.19
C VAL A 237 -34.24 -2.96 -11.55
N PHE A 238 -33.32 -2.75 -12.51
CA PHE A 238 -33.72 -2.34 -13.87
C PHE A 238 -34.48 -3.43 -14.60
N GLY A 239 -34.11 -4.70 -14.41
CA GLY A 239 -34.86 -5.86 -14.94
C GLY A 239 -36.29 -5.87 -14.42
N MET A 240 -36.51 -5.69 -13.12
CA MET A 240 -37.85 -5.63 -12.53
C MET A 240 -38.65 -4.42 -13.06
N CYS A 241 -38.04 -3.24 -13.15
CA CYS A 241 -38.67 -2.06 -13.72
C CYS A 241 -39.08 -2.30 -15.20
N SER A 242 -38.24 -2.96 -15.98
CA SER A 242 -38.53 -3.31 -17.36
C SER A 242 -39.72 -4.26 -17.47
N ILE A 243 -39.85 -5.26 -16.60
CA ILE A 243 -41.00 -6.17 -16.55
C ILE A 243 -42.30 -5.42 -16.22
N LEU A 244 -42.25 -4.48 -15.24
CA LEU A 244 -43.40 -3.64 -14.89
C LEU A 244 -43.83 -2.74 -16.05
N LEU A 245 -42.88 -2.12 -16.74
CA LEU A 245 -43.14 -1.30 -17.93
C LEU A 245 -43.73 -2.14 -19.07
N LEU A 246 -43.21 -3.33 -19.28
CA LEU A 246 -43.75 -4.26 -20.28
C LEU A 246 -45.22 -4.60 -19.97
N GLY A 247 -45.54 -4.93 -18.71
CA GLY A 247 -46.90 -5.14 -18.25
C GLY A 247 -47.83 -3.94 -18.51
N HIS A 248 -47.30 -2.71 -18.21
CA HIS A 248 -48.05 -1.48 -18.49
C HIS A 248 -48.31 -1.29 -20.00
N VAL A 249 -47.31 -1.51 -20.84
CA VAL A 249 -47.48 -1.43 -22.31
C VAL A 249 -48.54 -2.41 -22.80
N PHE A 250 -48.56 -3.67 -22.32
CA PHE A 250 -49.59 -4.64 -22.63
C PHE A 250 -50.98 -4.18 -22.18
N TYR A 251 -51.10 -3.65 -20.96
CA TYR A 251 -52.35 -3.11 -20.44
C TYR A 251 -52.90 -2.01 -21.33
N VAL A 252 -52.05 -0.98 -21.65
CA VAL A 252 -52.46 0.13 -22.51
C VAL A 252 -52.91 -0.36 -23.91
N LYS A 253 -52.12 -1.25 -24.51
CA LYS A 253 -52.41 -1.77 -25.87
C LYS A 253 -53.68 -2.58 -25.95
N PHE A 254 -53.95 -3.46 -24.97
CA PHE A 254 -55.08 -4.39 -25.06
C PHE A 254 -56.35 -3.94 -24.35
N VAL A 255 -56.23 -3.11 -23.31
CA VAL A 255 -57.37 -2.67 -22.49
C VAL A 255 -57.81 -1.26 -22.90
N THR A 256 -56.92 -0.26 -22.96
CA THR A 256 -57.28 1.12 -23.30
C THR A 256 -57.38 1.38 -24.80
N LYS A 257 -56.71 0.52 -25.63
CA LYS A 257 -56.62 0.64 -27.10
C LYS A 257 -56.05 1.99 -27.59
N ASP A 258 -55.34 2.73 -26.75
CA ASP A 258 -54.72 3.98 -27.10
C ASP A 258 -53.41 3.75 -27.84
N ALA A 259 -53.16 4.53 -28.93
CA ALA A 259 -51.87 4.55 -29.59
C ALA A 259 -50.89 5.35 -28.74
N VAL A 260 -49.88 4.69 -28.18
CA VAL A 260 -48.84 5.32 -27.40
C VAL A 260 -47.79 5.94 -28.34
N PRO A 261 -47.68 7.27 -28.45
CA PRO A 261 -46.55 7.85 -29.17
C PRO A 261 -45.28 7.59 -28.36
N GLY A 262 -44.35 6.75 -28.87
CA GLY A 262 -43.29 6.19 -28.04
C GLY A 262 -41.87 6.38 -28.56
N TRP A 263 -41.63 7.06 -29.70
CA TRP A 263 -40.30 7.18 -30.28
C TRP A 263 -39.24 7.77 -29.32
N ALA A 264 -39.52 8.88 -28.70
CA ALA A 264 -38.62 9.55 -27.77
C ALA A 264 -38.34 8.69 -26.51
N THR A 265 -39.40 8.11 -25.93
CA THR A 265 -39.28 7.23 -24.75
C THR A 265 -38.46 5.98 -25.05
N THR A 266 -38.71 5.36 -26.21
CA THR A 266 -37.95 4.16 -26.64
C THR A 266 -36.46 4.49 -26.83
N THR A 267 -36.14 5.61 -27.50
CA THR A 267 -34.77 6.03 -27.74
C THR A 267 -34.03 6.34 -26.43
N VAL A 268 -34.66 7.08 -25.54
CA VAL A 268 -34.07 7.39 -24.20
C VAL A 268 -33.86 6.12 -23.39
N SER A 269 -34.82 5.20 -23.39
CA SER A 269 -34.70 3.93 -22.66
C SER A 269 -33.55 3.08 -23.18
N ILE A 270 -33.39 2.96 -24.51
CA ILE A 270 -32.29 2.21 -25.12
C ILE A 270 -30.95 2.83 -24.77
N LEU A 271 -30.79 4.15 -24.88
CA LEU A 271 -29.54 4.83 -24.56
C LEU A 271 -29.20 4.74 -23.06
N PHE A 272 -30.19 4.84 -22.19
CA PHE A 272 -30.00 4.73 -20.75
C PHE A 272 -29.61 3.31 -20.33
N LEU A 273 -30.33 2.29 -20.81
CA LEU A 273 -29.99 0.89 -20.54
C LEU A 273 -28.64 0.51 -21.13
N GLY A 274 -28.33 0.94 -22.37
CA GLY A 274 -27.04 0.74 -22.99
C GLY A 274 -25.90 1.38 -22.19
N GLY A 275 -26.12 2.61 -21.70
CA GLY A 275 -25.14 3.27 -20.84
C GLY A 275 -24.85 2.51 -19.54
N ILE A 276 -25.89 2.03 -18.84
CA ILE A 276 -25.74 1.23 -17.62
C ILE A 276 -25.03 -0.10 -17.90
N GLN A 277 -25.37 -0.78 -19.01
CA GLN A 277 -24.70 -2.02 -19.42
C GLN A 277 -23.20 -1.78 -19.65
N LEU A 278 -22.82 -0.69 -20.34
CA LEU A 278 -21.42 -0.34 -20.56
C LEU A 278 -20.66 -0.08 -19.25
N VAL A 279 -21.29 0.57 -18.27
CA VAL A 279 -20.71 0.75 -16.92
C VAL A 279 -20.49 -0.60 -16.24
N GLY A 280 -21.47 -1.51 -16.30
CA GLY A 280 -21.34 -2.86 -15.75
C GLY A 280 -20.20 -3.65 -16.41
N ILE A 281 -20.09 -3.61 -17.73
CA ILE A 281 -19.00 -4.22 -18.50
C ILE A 281 -17.65 -3.58 -18.12
N GLY A 282 -17.59 -2.26 -17.94
CA GLY A 282 -16.40 -1.56 -17.50
C GLY A 282 -15.91 -2.03 -16.12
N ILE A 283 -16.83 -2.21 -15.16
CA ILE A 283 -16.51 -2.77 -13.84
C ILE A 283 -15.96 -4.19 -13.97
N LEU A 284 -16.63 -5.05 -14.76
CA LEU A 284 -16.13 -6.40 -15.04
C LEU A 284 -14.73 -6.38 -15.65
N GLY A 285 -14.51 -5.49 -16.62
CA GLY A 285 -13.20 -5.32 -17.27
C GLY A 285 -12.09 -4.98 -16.28
N GLU A 286 -12.36 -4.14 -15.29
CA GLU A 286 -11.39 -3.80 -14.23
C GLU A 286 -10.99 -5.04 -13.41
N TYR A 287 -11.96 -5.87 -12.98
CA TYR A 287 -11.67 -7.10 -12.25
C TYR A 287 -10.96 -8.16 -13.10
N ILE A 288 -11.36 -8.32 -14.35
CA ILE A 288 -10.69 -9.22 -15.30
C ILE A 288 -9.24 -8.76 -15.53
N GLY A 289 -9.01 -7.44 -15.67
CA GLY A 289 -7.68 -6.87 -15.80
C GLY A 289 -6.77 -7.21 -14.61
N ARG A 290 -7.28 -7.10 -13.38
CA ARG A 290 -6.57 -7.49 -12.16
C ARG A 290 -6.26 -8.98 -12.11
N ILE A 291 -7.24 -9.84 -12.41
CA ILE A 291 -7.04 -11.28 -12.51
C ILE A 291 -5.97 -11.62 -13.57
N PHE A 292 -6.01 -10.95 -14.72
CA PHE A 292 -5.03 -11.15 -15.78
C PHE A 292 -3.60 -10.76 -15.34
N GLU A 293 -3.42 -9.68 -14.61
CA GLU A 293 -2.11 -9.32 -14.06
C GLU A 293 -1.65 -10.33 -12.99
N GLU A 294 -2.54 -10.86 -12.17
CA GLU A 294 -2.23 -11.84 -11.13
C GLU A 294 -1.80 -13.19 -11.72
N ILE A 295 -2.50 -13.69 -12.72
CA ILE A 295 -2.22 -14.98 -13.37
C ILE A 295 -0.86 -15.01 -14.10
N LYS A 296 -0.34 -13.85 -14.53
CA LYS A 296 0.96 -13.77 -15.21
C LYS A 296 2.14 -14.21 -14.33
N HIS A 297 2.01 -14.23 -13.01
CA HIS A 297 3.04 -14.59 -12.05
C HIS A 297 4.41 -13.93 -12.31
N ARG A 298 4.43 -12.72 -12.89
CA ARG A 298 5.67 -11.98 -13.10
C ARG A 298 6.27 -11.57 -11.74
N PRO A 299 7.60 -11.50 -11.57
CA PRO A 299 8.20 -11.01 -10.34
C PRO A 299 7.63 -9.65 -9.91
N LEU A 300 7.44 -9.45 -8.62
CA LEU A 300 6.95 -8.19 -8.06
C LEU A 300 7.92 -7.05 -8.32
N TYR A 301 9.22 -7.35 -8.26
CA TYR A 301 10.34 -6.45 -8.52
C TYR A 301 11.52 -7.24 -9.10
N LEU A 302 12.52 -6.54 -9.63
CA LEU A 302 13.80 -7.12 -10.06
C LEU A 302 14.92 -6.29 -9.44
N VAL A 303 15.80 -6.94 -8.70
CA VAL A 303 17.01 -6.34 -8.16
C VAL A 303 18.07 -6.29 -9.28
N ALA A 304 18.54 -5.10 -9.61
CA ALA A 304 19.61 -4.91 -10.58
C ALA A 304 21.00 -5.04 -9.94
N ARG A 305 21.15 -4.54 -8.70
CA ARG A 305 22.42 -4.60 -7.94
C ARG A 305 22.12 -4.76 -6.47
N HIS A 306 22.95 -5.55 -5.78
CA HIS A 306 23.03 -5.63 -4.33
C HIS A 306 24.40 -5.08 -3.90
N LEU A 307 24.38 -4.12 -3.00
CA LEU A 307 25.57 -3.43 -2.48
C LEU A 307 25.69 -3.72 -0.99
N GLN A 308 26.83 -4.21 -0.58
CA GLN A 308 27.20 -4.42 0.82
C GLN A 308 28.72 -4.31 0.95
N LYS A 309 29.22 -4.04 2.16
CA LYS A 309 30.65 -4.03 2.42
C LYS A 309 31.22 -5.43 2.12
N CYS A 310 32.14 -5.50 1.18
CA CYS A 310 32.78 -6.75 0.79
C CYS A 310 33.64 -7.26 1.96
N ASN A 311 33.12 -8.17 2.79
CA ASN A 311 33.93 -8.92 3.71
C ASN A 311 34.82 -9.86 2.88
N LYS A 312 36.13 -9.65 2.86
CA LYS A 312 37.16 -10.46 2.20
C LYS A 312 37.30 -11.88 2.80
N ILE A 313 36.22 -12.60 3.00
CA ILE A 313 36.25 -13.99 3.43
C ILE A 313 35.08 -14.71 2.72
N ASN A 314 35.28 -15.12 1.47
CA ASN A 314 34.71 -16.33 0.86
C ASN A 314 34.95 -16.41 -0.68
N ASP A 315 36.22 -16.25 -1.11
CA ASP A 315 36.61 -16.57 -2.48
C ASP A 315 36.98 -18.09 -2.63
N ASN A 316 36.31 -18.98 -1.92
CA ASN A 316 36.59 -20.42 -1.97
C ASN A 316 35.35 -21.31 -2.19
N LYS A 317 34.34 -20.90 -3.00
CA LYS A 317 33.36 -21.86 -3.55
C LYS A 317 32.91 -21.44 -4.96
N ALA A 318 33.87 -21.47 -5.90
CA ALA A 318 33.61 -21.59 -7.31
C ALA A 318 34.69 -22.48 -7.92
N LYS A 319 34.52 -23.79 -7.79
CA LYS A 319 35.09 -24.80 -8.68
C LYS A 319 34.06 -25.89 -8.91
#